data_ae7a26ac87f5f33017441595b39af1dd
#
_entry.id   ae7a26ac87f5f33017441595b39af1dd
#
_cell.length_a   1.000
_cell.length_b   1.000
_cell.length_c   1.000
_cell.angle_alpha   90.00
_cell.angle_beta   90.00
_cell.angle_gamma   90.00
#
_symmetry.space_group_name_H-M   'P 1'
#
loop_
_entity.id
_entity.type
_entity.pdbx_description
1 polymer ?
#
loop_
_entity_poly.entity_id
_entity_poly.type
_entity_poly.pdbx_seq_one_letter_code
_entity_poly.pdbx_strand_id
1 'polypeptide(L)'
;MTDPAHRFESVPAVRDSLAKVDYLADDGIAGVVYLADRLGQPVLIEGPAGTGKTQLAKSVAEISGARLIRLQCYEGLDESKALYEWNYKKQLLRIQADRHSDTWSEVHDDIFTNEFLLTRPLLEAIRAPEPVVLLIDEVDRVEVETEALLLEILSDYQVSIPELGTIEAIQIPLVFLTSNNTRELSEALKRRCLYLHVDYPTLAREKEIVLAKVPEVTENLADQIARVVRSIRQLEIGRASCRERVLDHV
;
A
#
# COMPACT_ATOMS: atom_id res chain seq x y z
N MET A 1 -25.15 -10.20 -1.61
CA MET A 1 -23.80 -9.93 -1.06
C MET A 1 -23.35 -11.21 -0.36
N THR A 2 -22.47 -11.99 -0.96
CA THR A 2 -21.81 -13.10 -0.30
C THR A 2 -20.90 -12.51 0.77
N ASP A 3 -21.07 -12.99 2.00
CA ASP A 3 -20.20 -12.64 3.14
C ASP A 3 -18.74 -12.85 2.71
N PRO A 4 -17.88 -11.80 2.71
CA PRO A 4 -16.51 -11.99 2.27
C PRO A 4 -15.86 -12.99 3.20
N ALA A 5 -15.32 -14.07 2.63
CA ALA A 5 -14.61 -15.08 3.41
C ALA A 5 -13.44 -14.37 4.11
N HIS A 6 -13.57 -14.16 5.42
CA HIS A 6 -12.53 -13.53 6.23
C HIS A 6 -11.25 -14.36 6.18
N ARG A 7 -10.11 -13.69 6.02
CA ARG A 7 -8.79 -14.32 5.87
C ARG A 7 -8.26 -14.84 7.19
N PHE A 8 -8.68 -14.24 8.31
CA PHE A 8 -8.13 -14.52 9.64
C PHE A 8 -9.22 -14.86 10.65
N GLU A 9 -8.95 -15.87 11.50
CA GLU A 9 -9.92 -16.34 12.51
C GLU A 9 -9.91 -15.47 13.78
N SER A 10 -8.72 -15.02 14.22
CA SER A 10 -8.53 -14.26 15.46
C SER A 10 -7.24 -13.45 15.46
N VAL A 11 -7.13 -12.50 16.39
CA VAL A 11 -5.92 -11.69 16.60
C VAL A 11 -4.69 -12.57 16.94
N PRO A 12 -4.77 -13.55 17.85
CA PRO A 12 -3.64 -14.47 18.07
C PRO A 12 -3.24 -15.24 16.81
N ALA A 13 -4.21 -15.68 15.98
CA ALA A 13 -3.92 -16.40 14.74
C ALA A 13 -3.14 -15.51 13.74
N VAL A 14 -3.47 -14.22 13.64
CA VAL A 14 -2.71 -13.26 12.83
C VAL A 14 -1.28 -13.13 13.35
N ARG A 15 -1.10 -12.87 14.66
CA ARG A 15 0.21 -12.72 15.27
C ARG A 15 1.09 -13.95 15.05
N ASP A 16 0.55 -15.13 15.33
CA ASP A 16 1.30 -16.39 15.23
C ASP A 16 1.63 -16.74 13.75
N SER A 17 0.77 -16.35 12.81
CA SER A 17 1.04 -16.50 11.38
C SER A 17 2.09 -15.52 10.89
N LEU A 18 2.07 -14.27 11.33
CA LEU A 18 3.11 -13.28 11.01
C LEU A 18 4.48 -13.71 11.54
N ALA A 19 4.53 -14.30 12.73
CA ALA A 19 5.77 -14.83 13.29
C ALA A 19 6.40 -15.95 12.43
N LYS A 20 5.59 -16.76 11.73
CA LYS A 20 6.07 -17.82 10.82
C LYS A 20 6.78 -17.29 9.58
N VAL A 21 6.51 -16.05 9.20
CA VAL A 21 7.16 -15.35 8.08
C VAL A 21 8.16 -14.30 8.56
N ASP A 22 8.71 -14.50 9.75
CA ASP A 22 9.72 -13.63 10.38
C ASP A 22 9.29 -12.18 10.55
N TYR A 23 7.98 -11.93 10.66
CA TYR A 23 7.44 -10.64 11.04
C TYR A 23 6.90 -10.70 12.47
N LEU A 24 7.68 -10.16 13.40
CA LEU A 24 7.32 -10.16 14.81
C LEU A 24 6.30 -9.03 15.08
N ALA A 25 5.01 -9.35 15.06
CA ALA A 25 3.94 -8.42 15.41
C ALA A 25 3.66 -8.42 16.91
N ASP A 26 3.25 -7.29 17.45
CA ASP A 26 2.59 -7.21 18.75
C ASP A 26 1.07 -7.37 18.59
N ASP A 27 0.35 -7.37 19.71
CA ASP A 27 -1.12 -7.52 19.71
C ASP A 27 -1.82 -6.30 19.07
N GLY A 28 -1.19 -5.13 19.08
CA GLY A 28 -1.71 -3.92 18.43
C GLY A 28 -1.67 -4.05 16.91
N ILE A 29 -0.54 -4.43 16.35
CA ILE A 29 -0.37 -4.68 14.91
C ILE A 29 -1.30 -5.81 14.45
N ALA A 30 -1.30 -6.94 15.16
CA ALA A 30 -2.16 -8.07 14.83
C ALA A 30 -3.65 -7.73 14.92
N GLY A 31 -4.03 -6.92 15.93
CA GLY A 31 -5.39 -6.42 16.12
C GLY A 31 -5.87 -5.56 14.97
N VAL A 32 -5.04 -4.60 14.50
CA VAL A 32 -5.39 -3.74 13.37
C VAL A 32 -5.52 -4.54 12.08
N VAL A 33 -4.62 -5.47 11.80
CA VAL A 33 -4.70 -6.36 10.63
C VAL A 33 -5.99 -7.20 10.65
N TYR A 34 -6.33 -7.77 11.81
CA TYR A 34 -7.56 -8.52 11.99
C TYR A 34 -8.82 -7.66 11.77
N LEU A 35 -8.85 -6.46 12.34
CA LEU A 35 -9.97 -5.53 12.18
C LEU A 35 -10.11 -5.06 10.74
N ALA A 36 -9.00 -4.77 10.05
CA ALA A 36 -9.02 -4.39 8.63
C ALA A 36 -9.67 -5.47 7.76
N ASP A 37 -9.32 -6.75 8.00
CA ASP A 37 -9.94 -7.88 7.30
C ASP A 37 -11.44 -8.01 7.61
N ARG A 38 -11.84 -7.78 8.86
CA ARG A 38 -13.25 -7.88 9.27
C ARG A 38 -14.13 -6.74 8.79
N LEU A 39 -13.58 -5.54 8.75
CA LEU A 39 -14.33 -4.32 8.42
C LEU A 39 -14.21 -3.93 6.93
N GLY A 40 -13.29 -4.55 6.18
CA GLY A 40 -12.98 -4.15 4.82
C GLY A 40 -12.42 -2.73 4.72
N GLN A 41 -11.79 -2.23 5.79
CA GLN A 41 -11.25 -0.87 5.85
C GLN A 41 -9.74 -0.85 5.57
N PRO A 42 -9.23 0.18 4.86
CA PRO A 42 -7.81 0.39 4.67
C PRO A 42 -7.09 0.62 6.01
N VAL A 43 -5.81 0.25 6.06
CA VAL A 43 -4.92 0.56 7.20
C VAL A 43 -3.93 1.62 6.80
N LEU A 44 -3.91 2.75 7.50
CA LEU A 44 -2.85 3.75 7.39
C LEU A 44 -1.78 3.48 8.45
N ILE A 45 -0.58 3.15 7.98
CA ILE A 45 0.57 2.86 8.84
C ILE A 45 1.52 4.05 8.79
N GLU A 46 1.63 4.77 9.88
CA GLU A 46 2.55 5.89 10.02
C GLU A 46 3.71 5.56 10.96
N GLY A 47 4.84 6.20 10.74
CA GLY A 47 6.01 6.10 11.59
C GLY A 47 7.31 6.35 10.85
N PRO A 48 8.45 6.37 11.54
CA PRO A 48 9.75 6.64 10.95
C PRO A 48 10.14 5.65 9.85
N ALA A 49 11.04 6.05 8.95
CA ALA A 49 11.58 5.14 7.94
C ALA A 49 12.32 3.95 8.59
N GLY A 50 12.20 2.77 7.99
CA GLY A 50 12.89 1.56 8.46
C GLY A 50 12.22 0.84 9.64
N THR A 51 10.98 1.17 10.01
CA THR A 51 10.23 0.49 11.08
C THR A 51 9.48 -0.78 10.64
N GLY A 52 9.57 -1.16 9.37
CA GLY A 52 8.94 -2.38 8.87
C GLY A 52 7.51 -2.22 8.34
N LYS A 53 7.03 -0.99 8.08
CA LYS A 53 5.68 -0.70 7.56
C LYS A 53 5.37 -1.44 6.26
N THR A 54 6.22 -1.27 5.25
CA THR A 54 6.12 -1.96 3.95
C THR A 54 6.23 -3.48 4.11
N GLN A 55 7.04 -3.96 5.07
CA GLN A 55 7.20 -5.38 5.33
C GLN A 55 5.93 -5.99 5.93
N LEU A 56 5.18 -5.26 6.76
CA LEU A 56 3.90 -5.73 7.30
C LEU A 56 2.94 -6.14 6.17
N ALA A 57 2.72 -5.26 5.19
CA ALA A 57 1.83 -5.56 4.07
C ALA A 57 2.28 -6.79 3.25
N LYS A 58 3.60 -6.94 3.03
CA LYS A 58 4.18 -8.11 2.36
C LYS A 58 3.94 -9.40 3.15
N SER A 59 4.20 -9.35 4.45
CA SER A 59 3.98 -10.49 5.34
C SER A 59 2.51 -10.89 5.44
N VAL A 60 1.59 -9.89 5.46
CA VAL A 60 0.14 -10.16 5.43
C VAL A 60 -0.28 -10.81 4.11
N ALA A 61 0.25 -10.38 2.97
CA ALA A 61 -0.01 -11.03 1.68
C ALA A 61 0.45 -12.50 1.70
N GLU A 62 1.63 -12.76 2.25
CA GLU A 62 2.21 -14.11 2.34
C GLU A 62 1.37 -15.02 3.23
N ILE A 63 1.01 -14.60 4.45
CA ILE A 63 0.23 -15.45 5.39
C ILE A 63 -1.22 -15.67 4.96
N SER A 64 -1.78 -14.74 4.17
CA SER A 64 -3.14 -14.87 3.63
C SER A 64 -3.20 -15.59 2.29
N GLY A 65 -2.05 -15.91 1.67
CA GLY A 65 -1.98 -16.46 0.32
C GLY A 65 -2.50 -15.50 -0.74
N ALA A 66 -2.60 -14.21 -0.44
CA ALA A 66 -3.11 -13.19 -1.34
C ALA A 66 -2.00 -12.65 -2.25
N ARG A 67 -2.38 -12.28 -3.47
CA ARG A 67 -1.46 -11.61 -4.39
C ARG A 67 -1.13 -10.20 -3.90
N LEU A 68 0.16 -9.85 -3.80
CA LEU A 68 0.58 -8.50 -3.47
C LEU A 68 0.61 -7.62 -4.73
N ILE A 69 -0.15 -6.53 -4.71
CA ILE A 69 -0.06 -5.44 -5.70
C ILE A 69 0.48 -4.22 -4.99
N ARG A 70 1.53 -3.59 -5.55
CA ARG A 70 2.19 -2.43 -4.95
C ARG A 70 2.08 -1.21 -5.86
N LEU A 71 1.57 -0.11 -5.30
CA LEU A 71 1.68 1.24 -5.84
C LEU A 71 2.72 2.01 -5.05
N GLN A 72 3.89 2.29 -5.64
CA GLN A 72 4.89 3.17 -5.05
C GLN A 72 4.53 4.61 -5.35
N CYS A 73 4.27 5.41 -4.31
CA CYS A 73 3.99 6.83 -4.45
C CYS A 73 5.28 7.65 -4.64
N TYR A 74 5.19 8.70 -5.45
CA TYR A 74 6.25 9.67 -5.70
C TYR A 74 5.63 10.99 -6.19
N GLU A 75 6.38 12.08 -6.13
CA GLU A 75 5.97 13.39 -6.64
C GLU A 75 5.63 13.32 -8.13
N GLY A 76 4.46 13.84 -8.52
CA GLY A 76 3.96 13.77 -9.91
C GLY A 76 3.37 12.41 -10.30
N LEU A 77 3.01 11.57 -9.33
CA LEU A 77 2.14 10.42 -9.58
C LEU A 77 0.75 10.94 -9.93
N ASP A 78 0.23 10.56 -11.08
CA ASP A 78 -1.07 10.94 -11.59
C ASP A 78 -1.99 9.72 -11.83
N GLU A 79 -3.22 9.98 -12.23
CA GLU A 79 -4.22 8.95 -12.52
C GLU A 79 -3.72 7.95 -13.58
N SER A 80 -3.06 8.42 -14.63
CA SER A 80 -2.57 7.58 -15.73
C SER A 80 -1.53 6.54 -15.28
N LYS A 81 -0.81 6.83 -14.20
CA LYS A 81 0.21 5.95 -13.62
C LYS A 81 -0.31 5.11 -12.45
N ALA A 82 -1.33 5.62 -11.75
CA ALA A 82 -1.89 4.95 -10.57
C ALA A 82 -3.07 4.04 -10.90
N LEU A 83 -3.97 4.48 -11.79
CA LEU A 83 -5.26 3.86 -12.03
C LEU A 83 -5.33 3.16 -13.39
N TYR A 84 -5.32 3.90 -14.50
CA TYR A 84 -5.34 3.35 -15.86
C TYR A 84 -4.78 4.35 -16.88
N GLU A 85 -4.43 3.83 -18.04
CA GLU A 85 -4.05 4.61 -19.21
C GLU A 85 -4.56 3.93 -20.48
N TRP A 86 -5.01 4.71 -21.46
CA TRP A 86 -5.34 4.16 -22.77
C TRP A 86 -4.08 3.87 -23.58
N ASN A 87 -4.03 2.69 -24.23
CA ASN A 87 -2.94 2.31 -25.11
C ASN A 87 -3.09 3.01 -26.48
N TYR A 88 -2.81 4.29 -26.52
CA TYR A 88 -2.93 5.13 -27.73
C TYR A 88 -2.16 4.55 -28.92
N LYS A 89 -1.02 3.90 -28.69
CA LYS A 89 -0.26 3.28 -29.78
C LYS A 89 -1.05 2.13 -30.43
N LYS A 90 -1.68 1.30 -29.63
CA LYS A 90 -2.51 0.18 -30.11
C LYS A 90 -3.77 0.71 -30.79
N GLN A 91 -4.40 1.76 -30.24
CA GLN A 91 -5.55 2.42 -30.84
C GLN A 91 -5.20 3.00 -32.22
N LEU A 92 -4.08 3.71 -32.36
CA LEU A 92 -3.62 4.27 -33.64
C LEU A 92 -3.36 3.15 -34.68
N LEU A 93 -2.74 2.05 -34.28
CA LEU A 93 -2.51 0.92 -35.18
C LEU A 93 -3.84 0.29 -35.63
N ARG A 94 -4.83 0.19 -34.75
CA ARG A 94 -6.17 -0.32 -35.08
C ARG A 94 -6.86 0.58 -36.11
N ILE A 95 -6.88 1.91 -35.86
CA ILE A 95 -7.46 2.90 -36.77
C ILE A 95 -6.77 2.87 -38.14
N GLN A 96 -5.46 2.67 -38.21
CA GLN A 96 -4.72 2.59 -39.48
C GLN A 96 -5.00 1.28 -40.24
N ALA A 97 -5.29 0.20 -39.53
CA ALA A 97 -5.59 -1.10 -40.16
C ALA A 97 -6.99 -1.11 -40.80
N ASP A 98 -7.97 -0.39 -40.22
CA ASP A 98 -9.36 -0.36 -40.67
C ASP A 98 -9.65 0.77 -41.69
N ARG A 99 -8.79 0.98 -42.66
CA ARG A 99 -8.91 2.08 -43.64
C ARG A 99 -10.15 2.02 -44.55
N HIS A 100 -11.07 1.06 -44.39
CA HIS A 100 -11.96 0.74 -45.52
C HIS A 100 -13.46 0.72 -45.27
N SER A 101 -14.03 0.88 -44.07
CA SER A 101 -15.48 0.69 -43.98
C SER A 101 -16.28 1.30 -42.82
N ASP A 102 -15.67 1.80 -41.75
CA ASP A 102 -16.47 2.04 -40.56
C ASP A 102 -16.81 3.50 -40.37
N THR A 103 -18.04 3.77 -39.88
CA THR A 103 -18.44 5.08 -39.41
C THR A 103 -17.61 5.44 -38.19
N TRP A 104 -17.38 6.73 -37.91
CA TRP A 104 -16.63 7.20 -36.75
C TRP A 104 -17.14 6.59 -35.43
N SER A 105 -18.45 6.37 -35.31
CA SER A 105 -19.07 5.78 -34.14
C SER A 105 -18.60 4.33 -33.90
N GLU A 106 -18.52 3.52 -34.94
CA GLU A 106 -18.08 2.10 -34.85
C GLU A 106 -16.60 2.03 -34.48
N VAL A 107 -15.76 2.87 -35.06
CA VAL A 107 -14.32 2.95 -34.72
C VAL A 107 -14.13 3.40 -33.28
N HIS A 108 -14.92 4.39 -32.81
CA HIS A 108 -14.85 4.88 -31.43
C HIS A 108 -15.19 3.77 -30.45
N ASP A 109 -16.28 3.04 -30.65
CA ASP A 109 -16.72 1.97 -29.76
C ASP A 109 -15.75 0.77 -29.75
N ASP A 110 -15.03 0.53 -30.85
CA ASP A 110 -14.04 -0.53 -30.96
C ASP A 110 -12.73 -0.19 -30.22
N ILE A 111 -12.26 1.05 -30.26
CA ILE A 111 -10.97 1.44 -29.69
C ILE A 111 -11.02 1.79 -28.20
N PHE A 112 -12.19 2.04 -27.63
CA PHE A 112 -12.39 2.28 -26.21
C PHE A 112 -12.95 1.05 -25.47
N THR A 113 -12.32 -0.08 -25.68
CA THR A 113 -12.64 -1.35 -25.02
C THR A 113 -11.55 -1.75 -24.04
N ASN A 114 -11.86 -2.74 -23.20
CA ASN A 114 -10.90 -3.31 -22.24
C ASN A 114 -9.59 -3.79 -22.89
N GLU A 115 -9.59 -4.10 -24.18
CA GLU A 115 -8.41 -4.54 -24.91
C GLU A 115 -7.34 -3.45 -25.06
N PHE A 116 -7.78 -2.18 -25.09
CA PHE A 116 -6.91 -1.02 -25.22
C PHE A 116 -6.62 -0.34 -23.88
N LEU A 117 -7.15 -0.86 -22.78
CA LEU A 117 -6.94 -0.32 -21.45
C LEU A 117 -5.68 -0.92 -20.81
N LEU A 118 -4.73 -0.07 -20.44
CA LEU A 118 -3.57 -0.44 -19.64
C LEU A 118 -3.95 -0.30 -18.17
N THR A 119 -4.17 -1.42 -17.51
CA THR A 119 -4.46 -1.42 -16.06
C THR A 119 -3.20 -1.06 -15.27
N ARG A 120 -3.37 -0.18 -14.28
CA ARG A 120 -2.35 0.22 -13.32
C ARG A 120 -2.68 -0.38 -11.95
N PRO A 121 -1.82 -0.30 -10.93
CA PRO A 121 -1.97 -1.04 -9.69
C PRO A 121 -3.33 -0.90 -9.00
N LEU A 122 -3.94 0.29 -9.02
CA LEU A 122 -5.25 0.50 -8.38
C LEU A 122 -6.37 -0.24 -9.11
N LEU A 123 -6.47 -0.08 -10.42
CA LEU A 123 -7.47 -0.78 -11.22
C LEU A 123 -7.22 -2.30 -11.26
N GLU A 124 -5.95 -2.71 -11.26
CA GLU A 124 -5.56 -4.11 -11.19
C GLU A 124 -6.06 -4.76 -9.89
N ALA A 125 -5.94 -4.07 -8.76
CA ALA A 125 -6.42 -4.56 -7.46
C ALA A 125 -7.95 -4.68 -7.41
N ILE A 126 -8.68 -3.72 -8.01
CA ILE A 126 -10.15 -3.73 -8.08
C ILE A 126 -10.65 -4.87 -8.98
N ARG A 127 -10.02 -5.08 -10.11
CA ARG A 127 -10.45 -6.09 -11.10
C ARG A 127 -9.95 -7.51 -10.80
N ALA A 128 -9.15 -7.70 -9.78
CA ALA A 128 -8.59 -9.01 -9.44
C ALA A 128 -9.70 -9.98 -8.99
N PRO A 129 -9.83 -11.16 -9.63
CA PRO A 129 -10.77 -12.17 -9.20
C PRO A 129 -10.26 -12.97 -7.99
N GLU A 130 -8.95 -12.96 -7.73
CA GLU A 130 -8.30 -13.58 -6.59
C GLU A 130 -8.13 -12.61 -5.41
N PRO A 131 -7.93 -13.10 -4.18
CA PRO A 131 -7.64 -12.25 -3.04
C PRO A 131 -6.36 -11.43 -3.23
N VAL A 132 -6.46 -10.13 -2.97
CA VAL A 132 -5.35 -9.16 -3.13
C VAL A 132 -5.06 -8.45 -1.82
N VAL A 133 -3.78 -8.22 -1.57
CA VAL A 133 -3.28 -7.17 -0.67
C VAL A 133 -2.74 -6.03 -1.53
N LEU A 134 -3.35 -4.85 -1.42
CA LEU A 134 -2.92 -3.63 -2.09
C LEU A 134 -2.06 -2.81 -1.14
N LEU A 135 -0.80 -2.59 -1.50
CA LEU A 135 0.13 -1.74 -0.78
C LEU A 135 0.31 -0.40 -1.52
N ILE A 136 -0.15 0.68 -0.92
CA ILE A 136 0.09 2.06 -1.37
C ILE A 136 1.23 2.61 -0.51
N ASP A 137 2.44 2.60 -1.07
CA ASP A 137 3.68 2.83 -0.32
C ASP A 137 4.13 4.29 -0.43
N GLU A 138 4.48 4.92 0.70
CA GLU A 138 4.89 6.33 0.83
C GLU A 138 3.81 7.32 0.34
N VAL A 139 2.57 7.16 0.80
CA VAL A 139 1.42 7.99 0.39
C VAL A 139 1.60 9.48 0.73
N ASP A 140 2.46 9.81 1.67
CA ASP A 140 2.83 11.18 2.01
C ASP A 140 3.66 11.91 0.93
N ARG A 141 4.01 11.24 -0.18
CA ARG A 141 4.70 11.84 -1.32
C ARG A 141 3.80 12.28 -2.47
N VAL A 142 2.52 11.91 -2.44
CA VAL A 142 1.60 12.31 -3.53
C VAL A 142 1.05 13.71 -3.30
N GLU A 143 0.61 14.34 -4.38
CA GLU A 143 -0.08 15.62 -4.35
C GLU A 143 -1.54 15.46 -3.90
N VAL A 144 -2.20 16.56 -3.55
CA VAL A 144 -3.57 16.57 -3.03
C VAL A 144 -4.57 15.97 -4.03
N GLU A 145 -4.34 16.20 -5.32
CA GLU A 145 -5.16 15.68 -6.42
C GLU A 145 -5.14 14.16 -6.47
N THR A 146 -3.96 13.56 -6.34
CA THR A 146 -3.82 12.08 -6.28
C THR A 146 -4.39 11.51 -4.98
N GLU A 147 -4.29 12.24 -3.88
CA GLU A 147 -4.92 11.85 -2.62
C GLU A 147 -6.46 11.82 -2.76
N ALA A 148 -7.06 12.77 -3.50
CA ALA A 148 -8.49 12.77 -3.80
C ALA A 148 -8.91 11.54 -4.63
N LEU A 149 -8.11 11.14 -5.61
CA LEU A 149 -8.32 9.90 -6.38
C LEU A 149 -8.30 8.66 -5.47
N LEU A 150 -7.33 8.58 -4.55
CA LEU A 150 -7.29 7.48 -3.58
C LEU A 150 -8.53 7.45 -2.68
N LEU A 151 -9.05 8.62 -2.28
CA LEU A 151 -10.25 8.72 -1.49
C LEU A 151 -11.48 8.14 -2.19
N GLU A 152 -11.66 8.42 -3.48
CA GLU A 152 -12.76 7.89 -4.28
C GLU A 152 -12.70 6.36 -4.31
N ILE A 153 -11.54 5.81 -4.67
CA ILE A 153 -11.34 4.37 -4.84
C ILE A 153 -11.48 3.61 -3.51
N LEU A 154 -10.89 4.13 -2.43
CA LEU A 154 -10.88 3.47 -1.12
C LEU A 154 -12.20 3.58 -0.36
N SER A 155 -13.11 4.46 -0.78
CA SER A 155 -14.44 4.60 -0.16
C SER A 155 -15.38 3.47 -0.53
N ASP A 156 -15.47 3.18 -1.83
CA ASP A 156 -16.48 2.29 -2.38
C ASP A 156 -15.87 1.13 -3.17
N TYR A 157 -14.54 1.07 -3.26
CA TYR A 157 -13.80 0.08 -4.06
C TYR A 157 -14.30 -0.02 -5.50
N GLN A 158 -14.58 1.13 -6.08
CA GLN A 158 -15.04 1.27 -7.46
C GLN A 158 -14.30 2.39 -8.18
N VAL A 159 -14.38 2.37 -9.49
CA VAL A 159 -13.77 3.36 -10.38
C VAL A 159 -14.72 3.63 -11.53
N SER A 160 -14.90 4.89 -11.90
CA SER A 160 -15.68 5.29 -13.08
C SER A 160 -14.74 5.67 -14.21
N ILE A 161 -14.77 4.86 -15.28
CA ILE A 161 -14.06 5.15 -16.54
C ILE A 161 -15.09 5.64 -17.55
N PRO A 162 -14.98 6.86 -18.10
CA PRO A 162 -16.05 7.47 -18.91
C PRO A 162 -16.58 6.57 -20.03
N GLU A 163 -15.69 5.85 -20.72
CA GLU A 163 -16.04 5.03 -21.87
C GLU A 163 -16.49 3.60 -21.50
N LEU A 164 -16.14 3.12 -20.29
CA LEU A 164 -16.42 1.76 -19.82
C LEU A 164 -17.48 1.69 -18.72
N GLY A 165 -17.87 2.86 -18.16
CA GLY A 165 -18.76 2.93 -17.02
C GLY A 165 -18.06 2.64 -15.69
N THR A 166 -18.84 2.32 -14.66
CA THR A 166 -18.33 2.03 -13.32
C THR A 166 -17.89 0.58 -13.21
N ILE A 167 -16.67 0.41 -12.73
CA ILE A 167 -16.06 -0.89 -12.43
C ILE A 167 -16.00 -1.03 -10.91
N GLU A 168 -16.73 -2.01 -10.38
CA GLU A 168 -16.74 -2.35 -8.96
C GLU A 168 -15.76 -3.46 -8.66
N ALA A 169 -15.25 -3.50 -7.42
CA ALA A 169 -14.35 -4.57 -7.00
C ALA A 169 -15.06 -5.93 -6.99
N ILE A 170 -14.43 -6.91 -7.64
CA ILE A 170 -14.89 -8.31 -7.64
C ILE A 170 -14.74 -8.88 -6.21
N GLN A 171 -13.60 -8.59 -5.59
CA GLN A 171 -13.32 -8.86 -4.18
C GLN A 171 -12.68 -7.63 -3.56
N ILE A 172 -13.10 -7.26 -2.36
CA ILE A 172 -12.51 -6.13 -1.63
C ILE A 172 -11.07 -6.49 -1.28
N PRO A 173 -10.06 -5.73 -1.79
CA PRO A 173 -8.67 -5.95 -1.44
C PRO A 173 -8.42 -5.55 0.02
N LEU A 174 -7.47 -6.19 0.68
CA LEU A 174 -6.96 -5.70 1.96
C LEU A 174 -5.91 -4.63 1.68
N VAL A 175 -6.18 -3.39 2.10
CA VAL A 175 -5.38 -2.23 1.69
C VAL A 175 -4.52 -1.72 2.84
N PHE A 176 -3.23 -1.51 2.54
CA PHE A 176 -2.26 -0.89 3.43
C PHE A 176 -1.69 0.37 2.77
N LEU A 177 -1.78 1.49 3.47
CA LEU A 177 -1.10 2.73 3.11
C LEU A 177 0.06 2.94 4.07
N THR A 178 1.25 3.29 3.57
CA THR A 178 2.39 3.63 4.43
C THR A 178 2.74 5.10 4.29
N SER A 179 3.10 5.73 5.41
CA SER A 179 3.54 7.12 5.48
C SER A 179 4.78 7.23 6.37
N ASN A 180 5.76 8.02 5.95
CA ASN A 180 6.90 8.41 6.78
C ASN A 180 6.65 9.74 7.51
N ASN A 181 5.43 10.29 7.39
CA ASN A 181 5.00 11.54 7.98
C ASN A 181 5.85 12.74 7.52
N THR A 182 6.27 12.73 6.25
CA THR A 182 7.00 13.85 5.62
C THR A 182 6.08 15.02 5.27
N ARG A 183 4.79 14.73 5.07
CA ARG A 183 3.69 15.66 4.85
C ARG A 183 2.46 15.19 5.61
N GLU A 184 1.67 16.11 6.12
CA GLU A 184 0.39 15.78 6.72
C GLU A 184 -0.63 15.34 5.65
N LEU A 185 -1.25 14.17 5.87
CA LEU A 185 -2.31 13.65 5.02
C LEU A 185 -3.65 14.29 5.36
N SER A 186 -4.56 14.35 4.38
CA SER A 186 -5.89 14.94 4.60
C SER A 186 -6.67 14.18 5.68
N GLU A 187 -7.45 14.94 6.46
CA GLU A 187 -8.38 14.37 7.43
C GLU A 187 -9.40 13.42 6.78
N ALA A 188 -9.73 13.66 5.51
CA ALA A 188 -10.65 12.82 4.76
C ALA A 188 -10.08 11.40 4.55
N LEU A 189 -8.79 11.29 4.22
CA LEU A 189 -8.10 10.00 4.08
C LEU A 189 -7.94 9.30 5.43
N LYS A 190 -7.50 10.02 6.44
CA LYS A 190 -7.32 9.48 7.81
C LYS A 190 -8.61 8.87 8.37
N ARG A 191 -9.76 9.52 8.17
CA ARG A 191 -11.07 9.05 8.66
C ARG A 191 -11.56 7.75 8.00
N ARG A 192 -11.07 7.43 6.81
CA ARG A 192 -11.43 6.19 6.09
C ARG A 192 -10.56 5.01 6.45
N CYS A 193 -9.44 5.25 7.12
CA CYS A 193 -8.46 4.23 7.46
C CYS A 193 -8.49 3.87 8.95
N LEU A 194 -8.21 2.63 9.24
CA LEU A 194 -7.74 2.23 10.56
C LEU A 194 -6.32 2.76 10.72
N TYR A 195 -6.06 3.44 11.83
CA TYR A 195 -4.75 4.05 12.08
C TYR A 195 -3.84 3.13 12.87
N LEU A 196 -2.62 2.96 12.40
CA LEU A 196 -1.57 2.20 13.07
C LEU A 196 -0.28 3.03 13.09
N HIS A 197 0.16 3.41 14.29
CA HIS A 197 1.48 4.01 14.48
C HIS A 197 2.51 2.92 14.78
N VAL A 198 3.62 2.92 14.02
CA VAL A 198 4.73 1.97 14.20
C VAL A 198 6.01 2.75 14.48
N ASP A 199 6.43 2.74 15.72
CA ASP A 199 7.67 3.38 16.15
C ASP A 199 8.88 2.44 16.04
N TYR A 200 10.08 2.97 16.28
CA TYR A 200 11.28 2.14 16.35
C TYR A 200 11.14 1.07 17.45
N PRO A 201 11.54 -0.16 17.15
CA PRO A 201 11.50 -1.23 18.14
C PRO A 201 12.44 -0.96 19.31
N THR A 202 12.09 -1.52 20.47
CA THR A 202 12.99 -1.52 21.64
C THR A 202 14.27 -2.31 21.33
N LEU A 203 15.35 -2.08 22.09
CA LEU A 203 16.61 -2.80 21.92
C LEU A 203 16.43 -4.35 21.98
N ALA A 204 15.60 -4.80 22.92
CA ALA A 204 15.28 -6.22 23.04
C ALA A 204 14.57 -6.75 21.79
N ARG A 205 13.60 -5.98 21.26
CA ARG A 205 12.86 -6.32 20.05
C ARG A 205 13.73 -6.29 18.81
N GLU A 206 14.68 -5.34 18.70
CA GLU A 206 15.65 -5.32 17.60
C GLU A 206 16.53 -6.57 17.60
N LYS A 207 17.01 -7.00 18.79
CA LYS A 207 17.77 -8.24 18.92
C LYS A 207 16.94 -9.45 18.43
N GLU A 208 15.66 -9.54 18.85
CA GLU A 208 14.75 -10.61 18.41
C GLU A 208 14.57 -10.60 16.89
N ILE A 209 14.37 -9.41 16.28
CA ILE A 209 14.23 -9.25 14.83
C ILE A 209 15.50 -9.72 14.11
N VAL A 210 16.68 -9.36 14.60
CA VAL A 210 17.97 -9.79 14.00
C VAL A 210 18.11 -11.30 14.05
N LEU A 211 17.79 -11.93 15.19
CA LEU A 211 17.86 -13.39 15.36
C LEU A 211 16.84 -14.13 14.48
N ALA A 212 15.63 -13.56 14.31
CA ALA A 212 14.62 -14.14 13.44
C ALA A 212 15.02 -14.05 11.96
N LYS A 213 15.59 -12.92 11.53
CA LYS A 213 15.98 -12.69 10.13
C LYS A 213 17.27 -13.37 9.72
N VAL A 214 18.19 -13.60 10.66
CA VAL A 214 19.51 -14.19 10.41
C VAL A 214 19.80 -15.24 11.48
N PRO A 215 19.25 -16.46 11.35
CA PRO A 215 19.36 -17.50 12.39
C PRO A 215 20.82 -17.92 12.72
N GLU A 216 21.77 -17.67 11.81
CA GLU A 216 23.17 -17.99 11.98
C GLU A 216 23.94 -17.02 12.90
N VAL A 217 23.32 -15.87 13.23
CA VAL A 217 23.95 -14.85 14.08
C VAL A 217 23.91 -15.28 15.55
N THR A 218 25.06 -15.15 16.23
CA THR A 218 25.10 -15.38 17.68
C THR A 218 24.37 -14.28 18.45
N GLU A 219 23.81 -14.60 19.61
CA GLU A 219 23.10 -13.65 20.46
C GLU A 219 23.94 -12.41 20.81
N ASN A 220 25.25 -12.59 21.04
CA ASN A 220 26.17 -11.49 21.34
C ASN A 220 26.33 -10.52 20.16
N LEU A 221 26.46 -11.06 18.95
CA LEU A 221 26.56 -10.23 17.74
C LEU A 221 25.23 -9.51 17.43
N ALA A 222 24.08 -10.17 17.65
CA ALA A 222 22.77 -9.54 17.50
C ALA A 222 22.59 -8.36 18.47
N ASP A 223 23.02 -8.50 19.74
CA ASP A 223 23.00 -7.40 20.73
C ASP A 223 23.91 -6.23 20.30
N GLN A 224 25.11 -6.53 19.81
CA GLN A 224 26.03 -5.49 19.32
C GLN A 224 25.44 -4.73 18.12
N ILE A 225 24.86 -5.45 17.15
CA ILE A 225 24.19 -4.85 15.97
C ILE A 225 23.06 -3.93 16.44
N ALA A 226 22.18 -4.41 17.30
CA ALA A 226 21.05 -3.63 17.81
C ALA A 226 21.51 -2.34 18.53
N ARG A 227 22.57 -2.41 19.32
CA ARG A 227 23.15 -1.22 20.00
C ARG A 227 23.72 -0.22 19.00
N VAL A 228 24.43 -0.68 17.99
CA VAL A 228 25.00 0.20 16.95
C VAL A 228 23.90 0.91 16.17
N VAL A 229 22.88 0.16 15.71
CA VAL A 229 21.73 0.71 14.99
C VAL A 229 21.01 1.76 15.83
N ARG A 230 20.76 1.50 17.11
CA ARG A 230 20.13 2.44 18.04
C ARG A 230 20.98 3.71 18.20
N SER A 231 22.29 3.59 18.32
CA SER A 231 23.20 4.74 18.44
C SER A 231 23.17 5.63 17.20
N ILE A 232 23.12 5.03 15.99
CA ILE A 232 23.04 5.77 14.72
C ILE A 232 21.71 6.53 14.65
N ARG A 233 20.57 5.89 14.97
CA ARG A 233 19.26 6.56 15.00
C ARG A 233 19.21 7.74 15.95
N GLN A 234 19.82 7.63 17.15
CA GLN A 234 19.90 8.74 18.09
C GLN A 234 20.69 9.93 17.55
N LEU A 235 21.75 9.68 16.76
CA LEU A 235 22.51 10.73 16.10
C LEU A 235 21.73 11.44 15.00
N GLU A 236 20.92 10.71 14.24
CA GLU A 236 20.06 11.27 13.18
C GLU A 236 18.93 12.12 13.76
N ILE A 237 18.24 11.63 14.79
CA ILE A 237 17.19 12.37 15.50
C ILE A 237 17.77 13.67 16.11
N GLY A 238 18.96 13.60 16.71
CA GLY A 238 19.65 14.77 17.23
C GLY A 238 19.98 15.83 16.17
N ARG A 239 20.32 15.42 14.96
CA ARG A 239 20.59 16.33 13.83
C ARG A 239 19.32 16.96 13.26
N ALA A 240 18.21 16.21 13.16
CA ALA A 240 16.92 16.73 12.74
C ALA A 240 16.41 17.79 13.72
N SER A 241 16.41 17.52 15.01
CA SER A 241 16.02 18.47 16.08
C SER A 241 16.91 19.72 16.15
N CYS A 242 18.19 19.64 15.74
CA CYS A 242 19.06 20.82 15.63
C CYS A 242 18.74 21.66 14.39
N ARG A 243 18.30 21.06 13.28
CA ARG A 243 17.90 21.81 12.09
C ARG A 243 16.60 22.59 12.30
N GLU A 244 15.61 22.00 12.93
CA GLU A 244 14.34 22.69 13.26
C GLU A 244 14.57 23.89 14.17
N ARG A 245 15.40 23.77 15.22
CA ARG A 245 15.71 24.88 16.12
C ARG A 245 16.50 26.03 15.48
N VAL A 246 17.19 25.83 14.38
CA VAL A 246 17.91 26.90 13.66
C VAL A 246 16.97 27.67 12.74
N LEU A 247 15.88 27.09 12.27
CA LEU A 247 14.89 27.75 11.42
C LEU A 247 13.89 28.63 12.20
N ASP A 248 13.67 28.33 13.50
CA ASP A 248 12.78 29.13 14.37
C ASP A 248 13.44 30.41 14.93
N HIS A 249 14.70 30.68 14.59
CA HIS A 249 15.46 31.85 15.03
C HIS A 249 16.00 32.73 13.89
N VAL A 250 15.48 32.59 12.65
CA VAL A 250 15.69 33.46 11.51
C VAL A 250 14.36 34.05 11.08
#